data_418921d634db57080a7b90062dee0888
#
_entry.id   418921d634db57080a7b90062dee0888
#
_cell.length_a   1.000
_cell.length_b   1.000
_cell.length_c   1.000
_cell.angle_alpha   90.00
_cell.angle_beta   90.00
_cell.angle_gamma   90.00
#
_symmetry.space_group_name_H-M   'P 1'
#
loop_
_entity.id
_entity.type
_entity.pdbx_description
1 polymer ?
#
loop_
_entity_poly.entity_id
_entity_poly.type
_entity_poly.pdbx_seq_one_letter_code
_entity_poly.pdbx_strand_id
1 'polypeptide(L)'
;MKIFVEKRMMGRINYPKLIKKFPKIEFVDNLDGHEDVEALIIMNSTLNKLDLDKFIRLRWIQLLMAGYDNVDINYIKSKRILITNARDVFSISIAEDVIAKILYFNRNMKYYQDCMNDKVWNPISKEPEIFNSTVGILGSGSIGKELAKRFKAFGVEQIFGYKKSKDKPENFDQIFNDEEGLETILKSSDYIIIALPLTKDTKNLINSERLQLLKPNALIVNVARGEIIDQEALIKCLKQKQIRGAGLDVTTPEPLPKDSELWSLDNVYITPHNASSSPYMKDRLFELTLMNLERFLNNHKLKYLI
;
A
#
# COMPACT_ATOMS: atom_id res chain seq x y z
N MET A 1 5.48 30.38 15.46
CA MET A 1 5.26 29.40 14.37
C MET A 1 3.86 28.84 14.52
N LYS A 2 3.09 28.85 13.44
CA LYS A 2 1.72 28.32 13.40
C LYS A 2 1.67 27.09 12.48
N ILE A 3 1.04 26.00 12.92
CA ILE A 3 1.00 24.72 12.20
C ILE A 3 -0.43 24.19 12.19
N PHE A 4 -0.94 23.88 11.01
CA PHE A 4 -2.21 23.16 10.87
C PHE A 4 -2.02 21.66 11.08
N VAL A 5 -2.93 21.06 11.84
CA VAL A 5 -2.95 19.61 12.08
C VAL A 5 -4.36 19.06 11.91
N GLU A 6 -4.54 18.14 10.99
CA GLU A 6 -5.80 17.44 10.84
C GLU A 6 -6.04 16.49 12.03
N LYS A 7 -6.60 17.04 13.09
CA LYS A 7 -6.76 16.44 14.42
C LYS A 7 -7.40 15.06 14.41
N ARG A 8 -8.36 14.83 13.49
CA ARG A 8 -9.03 13.52 13.35
C ARG A 8 -8.05 12.37 13.12
N MET A 9 -6.98 12.61 12.39
CA MET A 9 -5.97 11.61 12.06
C MET A 9 -4.98 11.38 13.20
N MET A 10 -4.72 12.38 14.04
CA MET A 10 -3.87 12.23 15.22
C MET A 10 -4.57 11.46 16.37
N GLY A 11 -5.89 11.50 16.41
CA GLY A 11 -6.68 10.89 17.49
C GLY A 11 -6.74 11.74 18.76
N ARG A 12 -7.68 11.39 19.64
CA ARG A 12 -7.98 12.18 20.87
C ARG A 12 -6.84 12.20 21.87
N ILE A 13 -5.99 11.17 21.89
CA ILE A 13 -4.89 11.02 22.86
C ILE A 13 -3.62 11.74 22.35
N ASN A 14 -3.30 11.62 21.08
CA ASN A 14 -2.02 12.06 20.53
C ASN A 14 -1.98 13.56 20.24
N TYR A 15 -3.10 14.17 19.84
CA TYR A 15 -3.14 15.61 19.59
C TYR A 15 -2.78 16.46 20.84
N PRO A 16 -3.31 16.19 22.05
CA PRO A 16 -2.87 16.89 23.28
C PRO A 16 -1.38 16.66 23.61
N LYS A 17 -0.84 15.46 23.33
CA LYS A 17 0.59 15.18 23.54
C LYS A 17 1.46 16.04 22.62
N LEU A 18 1.02 16.27 21.37
CA LEU A 18 1.71 17.13 20.42
C LEU A 18 1.81 18.56 20.97
N ILE A 19 0.70 19.13 21.42
CA ILE A 19 0.66 20.49 22.01
C ILE A 19 1.57 20.58 23.23
N LYS A 20 1.49 19.61 24.13
CA LYS A 20 2.33 19.58 25.34
C LYS A 20 3.82 19.53 25.02
N LYS A 21 4.21 18.78 23.98
CA LYS A 21 5.62 18.62 23.58
C LYS A 21 6.19 19.89 22.95
N PHE A 22 5.37 20.68 22.26
CA PHE A 22 5.79 21.90 21.56
C PHE A 22 5.02 23.15 22.03
N PRO A 23 5.20 23.59 23.27
CA PRO A 23 4.38 24.67 23.86
C PRO A 23 4.58 26.05 23.21
N LYS A 24 5.63 26.23 22.40
CA LYS A 24 5.91 27.46 21.65
C LYS A 24 5.29 27.48 20.25
N ILE A 25 4.61 26.40 19.85
CA ILE A 25 3.94 26.30 18.56
C ILE A 25 2.45 26.47 18.75
N GLU A 26 1.85 27.32 17.95
CA GLU A 26 0.40 27.45 17.82
C GLU A 26 -0.10 26.37 16.87
N PHE A 27 -0.81 25.38 17.39
CA PHE A 27 -1.46 24.35 16.58
C PHE A 27 -2.90 24.72 16.33
N VAL A 28 -3.30 24.75 15.06
CA VAL A 28 -4.68 25.00 14.63
C VAL A 28 -5.26 23.76 13.97
N ASP A 29 -6.57 23.50 14.14
CA ASP A 29 -7.28 22.34 13.58
C ASP A 29 -8.36 22.73 12.55
N ASN A 30 -8.43 24.03 12.22
CA ASN A 30 -9.12 24.56 11.05
C ASN A 30 -8.21 25.56 10.32
N LEU A 31 -8.53 25.88 9.06
CA LEU A 31 -7.72 26.78 8.22
C LEU A 31 -8.40 28.14 7.96
N ASP A 32 -9.61 28.35 8.45
CA ASP A 32 -10.36 29.61 8.25
C ASP A 32 -9.65 30.75 8.97
N GLY A 33 -9.16 31.74 8.21
CA GLY A 33 -8.40 32.86 8.75
C GLY A 33 -6.98 32.53 9.23
N HIS A 34 -6.44 31.36 8.80
CA HIS A 34 -5.11 30.89 9.18
C HIS A 34 -4.18 30.66 7.98
N GLU A 35 -4.19 31.57 7.00
CA GLU A 35 -3.31 31.53 5.83
C GLU A 35 -1.82 31.78 6.18
N ASP A 36 -1.52 32.17 7.40
CA ASP A 36 -0.18 32.40 7.91
C ASP A 36 0.54 31.15 8.48
N VAL A 37 -0.06 29.97 8.35
CA VAL A 37 0.58 28.72 8.78
C VAL A 37 1.87 28.43 8.02
N GLU A 38 2.86 27.88 8.72
CA GLU A 38 4.17 27.54 8.18
C GLU A 38 4.29 26.04 7.81
N ALA A 39 3.41 25.20 8.35
CA ALA A 39 3.33 23.80 7.97
C ALA A 39 1.88 23.27 7.99
N LEU A 40 1.61 22.29 7.12
CA LEU A 40 0.36 21.55 7.05
C LEU A 40 0.62 20.08 7.34
N ILE A 41 0.00 19.53 8.36
CA ILE A 41 -0.05 18.09 8.66
C ILE A 41 -1.46 17.62 8.28
N ILE A 42 -1.61 17.02 7.07
CA ILE A 42 -2.89 17.04 6.37
C ILE A 42 -3.12 15.78 5.53
N MET A 43 -4.39 15.41 5.34
CA MET A 43 -4.81 14.39 4.37
C MET A 43 -4.76 14.93 2.94
N ASN A 44 -4.46 14.06 1.97
CA ASN A 44 -4.47 14.42 0.54
C ASN A 44 -5.82 15.02 0.10
N SER A 45 -6.93 14.44 0.56
CA SER A 45 -8.28 14.89 0.21
C SER A 45 -8.61 16.29 0.71
N THR A 46 -8.02 16.71 1.82
CA THR A 46 -8.15 18.06 2.36
C THR A 46 -7.19 18.99 1.62
N LEU A 47 -5.93 18.57 1.41
CA LEU A 47 -4.93 19.36 0.69
C LEU A 47 -5.40 19.75 -0.72
N ASN A 48 -6.00 18.82 -1.46
CA ASN A 48 -6.46 19.05 -2.84
C ASN A 48 -7.61 20.07 -2.96
N LYS A 49 -8.21 20.46 -1.84
CA LYS A 49 -9.25 21.50 -1.80
C LYS A 49 -8.70 22.89 -1.49
N LEU A 50 -7.41 22.98 -1.13
CA LEU A 50 -6.78 24.23 -0.74
C LEU A 50 -6.20 24.96 -1.94
N ASP A 51 -6.36 26.26 -1.93
CA ASP A 51 -5.60 27.18 -2.76
C ASP A 51 -4.28 27.52 -2.05
N LEU A 52 -3.20 26.84 -2.47
CA LEU A 52 -1.89 27.01 -1.81
C LEU A 52 -1.26 28.39 -2.04
N ASP A 53 -1.77 29.20 -2.98
CA ASP A 53 -1.29 30.56 -3.21
C ASP A 53 -1.62 31.49 -2.04
N LYS A 54 -2.63 31.16 -1.26
CA LYS A 54 -3.00 31.93 -0.06
C LYS A 54 -2.04 31.73 1.11
N PHE A 55 -1.27 30.65 1.13
CA PHE A 55 -0.41 30.27 2.25
C PHE A 55 1.02 30.80 2.06
N ILE A 56 1.21 32.10 2.17
CA ILE A 56 2.47 32.78 1.85
C ILE A 56 3.66 32.41 2.75
N ARG A 57 3.41 31.81 3.93
CA ARG A 57 4.44 31.35 4.87
C ARG A 57 4.66 29.85 4.84
N LEU A 58 3.92 29.10 4.01
CA LEU A 58 3.98 27.64 4.00
C LEU A 58 5.34 27.14 3.51
N ARG A 59 5.99 26.33 4.31
CA ARG A 59 7.33 25.76 4.07
C ARG A 59 7.36 24.25 4.00
N TRP A 60 6.39 23.57 4.65
CA TRP A 60 6.35 22.13 4.75
C TRP A 60 4.92 21.58 4.76
N ILE A 61 4.73 20.48 4.02
CA ILE A 61 3.51 19.68 4.03
C ILE A 61 3.88 18.25 4.44
N GLN A 62 3.28 17.75 5.52
CA GLN A 62 3.30 16.34 5.91
C GLN A 62 2.00 15.70 5.45
N LEU A 63 2.05 14.87 4.42
CA LEU A 63 0.91 14.05 4.04
C LEU A 63 0.70 12.93 5.07
N LEU A 64 -0.54 12.74 5.50
CA LEU A 64 -0.94 11.69 6.45
C LEU A 64 -1.25 10.36 5.76
N MET A 65 -0.99 10.26 4.46
CA MET A 65 -1.10 9.06 3.63
C MET A 65 0.25 8.69 3.02
N ALA A 66 0.44 7.41 2.71
CA ALA A 66 1.64 6.94 2.00
C ALA A 66 1.56 7.20 0.49
N GLY A 67 0.40 6.93 -0.13
CA GLY A 67 0.15 7.23 -1.53
C GLY A 67 -0.09 8.73 -1.75
N TYR A 68 0.40 9.25 -2.87
CA TYR A 68 0.28 10.67 -3.24
C TYR A 68 0.05 10.87 -4.75
N ASP A 69 -0.42 9.84 -5.42
CA ASP A 69 -0.72 9.80 -6.85
C ASP A 69 -1.77 10.85 -7.28
N ASN A 70 -2.61 11.29 -6.35
CA ASN A 70 -3.63 12.33 -6.55
C ASN A 70 -3.20 13.73 -6.07
N VAL A 71 -1.93 13.95 -5.75
CA VAL A 71 -1.38 15.25 -5.30
C VAL A 71 -0.45 15.82 -6.37
N ASP A 72 -0.63 17.09 -6.73
CA ASP A 72 0.28 17.78 -7.65
C ASP A 72 1.60 18.15 -6.97
N ILE A 73 2.51 17.17 -6.93
CA ILE A 73 3.84 17.30 -6.34
C ILE A 73 4.67 18.36 -7.07
N ASN A 74 4.53 18.48 -8.39
CA ASN A 74 5.32 19.44 -9.19
C ASN A 74 4.92 20.88 -8.85
N TYR A 75 3.63 21.15 -8.71
CA TYR A 75 3.14 22.44 -8.28
C TYR A 75 3.65 22.81 -6.87
N ILE A 76 3.57 21.89 -5.91
CA ILE A 76 4.06 22.12 -4.54
C ILE A 76 5.57 22.42 -4.56
N LYS A 77 6.36 21.65 -5.29
CA LYS A 77 7.81 21.86 -5.43
C LYS A 77 8.16 23.19 -6.11
N SER A 78 7.37 23.63 -7.10
CA SER A 78 7.58 24.91 -7.78
C SER A 78 7.49 26.09 -6.81
N LYS A 79 6.71 25.95 -5.73
CA LYS A 79 6.59 26.91 -4.63
C LYS A 79 7.69 26.79 -3.57
N ARG A 80 8.67 25.88 -3.75
CA ARG A 80 9.75 25.58 -2.78
C ARG A 80 9.24 25.08 -1.44
N ILE A 81 8.05 24.44 -1.43
CA ILE A 81 7.48 23.82 -0.24
C ILE A 81 8.02 22.39 -0.13
N LEU A 82 8.56 22.03 1.04
CA LEU A 82 8.97 20.66 1.33
C LEU A 82 7.72 19.79 1.48
N ILE A 83 7.76 18.57 0.93
CA ILE A 83 6.63 17.64 1.06
C ILE A 83 7.14 16.27 1.48
N THR A 84 6.50 15.71 2.51
CA THR A 84 6.78 14.37 3.05
C THR A 84 5.50 13.55 3.10
N ASN A 85 5.62 12.22 3.03
CA ASN A 85 4.45 11.32 3.15
C ASN A 85 4.54 10.39 4.38
N ALA A 86 3.49 9.61 4.61
CA ALA A 86 3.41 8.67 5.73
C ALA A 86 3.93 7.27 5.36
N ARG A 87 5.07 7.20 4.65
CA ARG A 87 5.76 5.93 4.36
C ARG A 87 6.06 5.19 5.67
N ASP A 88 6.03 3.86 5.64
CA ASP A 88 6.25 2.91 6.74
C ASP A 88 5.13 2.84 7.80
N VAL A 89 4.22 3.80 7.87
CA VAL A 89 3.12 3.78 8.84
C VAL A 89 2.20 2.58 8.65
N PHE A 90 1.95 2.18 7.40
CA PHE A 90 0.96 1.19 7.00
C PHE A 90 1.55 -0.17 6.62
N SER A 91 2.87 -0.28 6.50
CA SER A 91 3.55 -1.43 5.88
C SER A 91 3.31 -2.74 6.62
N ILE A 92 3.20 -2.69 7.94
CA ILE A 92 2.97 -3.88 8.78
C ILE A 92 1.58 -4.46 8.53
N SER A 93 0.54 -3.65 8.66
CA SER A 93 -0.85 -4.12 8.46
C SER A 93 -1.09 -4.60 7.03
N ILE A 94 -0.55 -3.89 6.03
CA ILE A 94 -0.66 -4.32 4.63
C ILE A 94 0.04 -5.66 4.41
N ALA A 95 1.22 -5.87 5.01
CA ALA A 95 1.92 -7.15 4.87
C ALA A 95 1.16 -8.31 5.54
N GLU A 96 0.50 -8.06 6.67
CA GLU A 96 -0.36 -9.03 7.33
C GLU A 96 -1.61 -9.35 6.50
N ASP A 97 -2.23 -8.36 5.88
CA ASP A 97 -3.36 -8.52 4.98
C ASP A 97 -3.01 -9.38 3.75
N VAL A 98 -1.83 -9.15 3.15
CA VAL A 98 -1.33 -10.00 2.04
C VAL A 98 -1.19 -11.46 2.47
N ILE A 99 -0.57 -11.71 3.62
CA ILE A 99 -0.43 -13.08 4.16
C ILE A 99 -1.80 -13.70 4.43
N ALA A 100 -2.73 -12.94 4.98
CA ALA A 100 -4.10 -13.41 5.23
C ALA A 100 -4.80 -13.80 3.93
N LYS A 101 -4.68 -13.01 2.85
CA LYS A 101 -5.22 -13.33 1.52
C LYS A 101 -4.61 -14.61 0.95
N ILE A 102 -3.29 -14.80 1.06
CA ILE A 102 -2.62 -16.03 0.62
C ILE A 102 -3.12 -17.24 1.42
N LEU A 103 -3.19 -17.14 2.74
CA LEU A 103 -3.68 -18.21 3.60
C LEU A 103 -5.16 -18.52 3.37
N TYR A 104 -5.99 -17.52 3.05
CA TYR A 104 -7.39 -17.73 2.67
C TYR A 104 -7.51 -18.72 1.50
N PHE A 105 -6.70 -18.56 0.45
CA PHE A 105 -6.68 -19.48 -0.69
C PHE A 105 -5.98 -20.79 -0.37
N ASN A 106 -4.83 -20.76 0.30
CA ASN A 106 -4.04 -21.95 0.59
C ASN A 106 -4.78 -22.93 1.50
N ARG A 107 -5.53 -22.40 2.47
CA ARG A 107 -6.29 -23.18 3.45
C ARG A 107 -7.75 -23.34 3.09
N ASN A 108 -8.16 -23.04 1.86
CA ASN A 108 -9.53 -23.19 1.35
C ASN A 108 -10.58 -22.62 2.32
N MET A 109 -10.33 -21.44 2.92
CA MET A 109 -11.16 -20.92 4.03
C MET A 109 -12.62 -20.72 3.61
N LYS A 110 -12.88 -20.29 2.35
CA LYS A 110 -14.24 -20.18 1.83
C LYS A 110 -14.97 -21.54 1.84
N TYR A 111 -14.33 -22.56 1.28
CA TYR A 111 -14.88 -23.91 1.22
C TYR A 111 -15.25 -24.44 2.63
N TYR A 112 -14.35 -24.30 3.60
CA TYR A 112 -14.63 -24.73 4.96
C TYR A 112 -15.69 -23.89 5.65
N GLN A 113 -15.79 -22.58 5.32
CA GLN A 113 -16.90 -21.76 5.80
C GLN A 113 -18.25 -22.25 5.25
N ASP A 114 -18.30 -22.62 3.96
CA ASP A 114 -19.49 -23.19 3.33
C ASP A 114 -19.82 -24.55 3.96
N CYS A 115 -18.84 -25.43 4.16
CA CYS A 115 -19.01 -26.70 4.88
C CYS A 115 -19.56 -26.50 6.31
N MET A 116 -19.09 -25.49 7.04
CA MET A 116 -19.62 -25.16 8.38
C MET A 116 -21.08 -24.73 8.32
N ASN A 117 -21.46 -23.91 7.35
CA ASN A 117 -22.84 -23.47 7.16
C ASN A 117 -23.78 -24.65 6.87
N ASP A 118 -23.32 -25.60 6.06
CA ASP A 118 -24.05 -26.80 5.65
C ASP A 118 -23.94 -27.96 6.66
N LYS A 119 -23.14 -27.79 7.74
CA LYS A 119 -22.85 -28.83 8.74
C LYS A 119 -22.24 -30.10 8.14
N VAL A 120 -21.39 -29.92 7.14
CA VAL A 120 -20.68 -31.00 6.43
C VAL A 120 -19.25 -31.11 6.93
N TRP A 121 -18.81 -32.32 7.28
CA TRP A 121 -17.44 -32.65 7.66
C TRP A 121 -16.73 -33.28 6.46
N ASN A 122 -16.10 -32.47 5.60
CA ASN A 122 -15.46 -32.94 4.36
C ASN A 122 -14.06 -32.35 4.22
N PRO A 123 -12.98 -33.10 4.55
CA PRO A 123 -11.61 -32.61 4.50
C PRO A 123 -11.06 -32.60 3.08
N ILE A 124 -10.22 -31.58 2.77
CA ILE A 124 -9.37 -31.55 1.58
C ILE A 124 -8.03 -32.19 1.94
N SER A 125 -7.59 -33.19 1.17
CA SER A 125 -6.41 -33.98 1.50
C SER A 125 -5.07 -33.32 1.13
N LYS A 126 -5.08 -32.34 0.22
CA LYS A 126 -3.87 -31.64 -0.27
C LYS A 126 -4.16 -30.16 -0.37
N GLU A 127 -3.57 -29.38 0.52
CA GLU A 127 -3.65 -27.93 0.53
C GLU A 127 -2.26 -27.34 0.32
N PRO A 128 -2.13 -26.27 -0.47
CA PRO A 128 -0.83 -25.61 -0.69
C PRO A 128 -0.26 -25.01 0.60
N GLU A 129 1.06 -24.93 0.65
CA GLU A 129 1.80 -24.27 1.72
C GLU A 129 2.57 -23.06 1.16
N ILE A 130 2.87 -22.08 2.03
CA ILE A 130 3.78 -21.00 1.68
C ILE A 130 5.25 -21.51 1.72
N PHE A 131 5.50 -22.50 2.56
CA PHE A 131 6.81 -23.15 2.67
C PHE A 131 7.32 -23.63 1.30
N ASN A 132 8.61 -23.42 1.04
CA ASN A 132 9.30 -23.86 -0.20
C ASN A 132 8.70 -23.30 -1.51
N SER A 133 7.97 -22.17 -1.44
CA SER A 133 7.43 -21.47 -2.61
C SER A 133 8.35 -20.35 -3.09
N THR A 134 8.14 -19.88 -4.31
CA THR A 134 8.78 -18.68 -4.85
C THR A 134 7.81 -17.50 -4.80
N VAL A 135 8.28 -16.37 -4.28
CA VAL A 135 7.49 -15.15 -4.12
C VAL A 135 8.08 -14.02 -4.96
N GLY A 136 7.27 -13.45 -5.84
CA GLY A 136 7.58 -12.24 -6.61
C GLY A 136 6.92 -11.01 -5.97
N ILE A 137 7.71 -10.04 -5.53
CA ILE A 137 7.22 -8.81 -4.93
C ILE A 137 7.52 -7.65 -5.88
N LEU A 138 6.49 -7.18 -6.57
CA LEU A 138 6.56 -6.01 -7.44
C LEU A 138 6.47 -4.75 -6.58
N GLY A 139 7.63 -4.18 -6.25
CA GLY A 139 7.78 -3.07 -5.31
C GLY A 139 8.51 -3.45 -4.03
N SER A 140 9.85 -3.37 -4.01
CA SER A 140 10.68 -3.65 -2.82
C SER A 140 10.89 -2.44 -1.90
N GLY A 141 9.87 -1.57 -1.79
CA GLY A 141 9.81 -0.45 -0.85
C GLY A 141 9.46 -0.90 0.57
N SER A 142 8.83 -0.03 1.35
CA SER A 142 8.45 -0.29 2.75
C SER A 142 7.58 -1.53 2.93
N ILE A 143 6.51 -1.64 2.12
CA ILE A 143 5.60 -2.80 2.14
C ILE A 143 6.36 -4.06 1.72
N GLY A 144 7.12 -3.98 0.61
CA GLY A 144 7.90 -5.12 0.11
C GLY A 144 8.91 -5.65 1.11
N LYS A 145 9.58 -4.79 1.88
CA LYS A 145 10.51 -5.19 2.96
C LYS A 145 9.78 -5.94 4.08
N GLU A 146 8.63 -5.44 4.52
CA GLU A 146 7.82 -6.08 5.55
C GLU A 146 7.26 -7.43 5.07
N LEU A 147 6.92 -7.55 3.79
CA LEU A 147 6.53 -8.80 3.15
C LEU A 147 7.71 -9.79 3.11
N ALA A 148 8.85 -9.38 2.58
CA ALA A 148 10.02 -10.23 2.45
C ALA A 148 10.46 -10.81 3.81
N LYS A 149 10.47 -9.98 4.86
CA LYS A 149 10.74 -10.42 6.24
C LYS A 149 9.79 -11.53 6.70
N ARG A 150 8.48 -11.40 6.41
CA ARG A 150 7.48 -12.40 6.82
C ARG A 150 7.59 -13.65 5.98
N PHE A 151 7.78 -13.54 4.68
CA PHE A 151 7.94 -14.71 3.81
C PHE A 151 9.18 -15.54 4.17
N LYS A 152 10.30 -14.91 4.54
CA LYS A 152 11.46 -15.64 5.07
C LYS A 152 11.11 -16.45 6.32
N ALA A 153 10.27 -15.93 7.21
CA ALA A 153 9.81 -16.66 8.39
C ALA A 153 8.87 -17.85 8.05
N PHE A 154 8.18 -17.81 6.90
CA PHE A 154 7.42 -18.94 6.37
C PHE A 154 8.29 -19.99 5.66
N GLY A 155 9.60 -19.76 5.52
CA GLY A 155 10.51 -20.71 4.88
C GLY A 155 10.31 -20.84 3.37
N VAL A 156 10.00 -19.73 2.68
CA VAL A 156 9.96 -19.72 1.21
C VAL A 156 11.32 -19.99 0.62
N GLU A 157 11.36 -20.61 -0.56
CA GLU A 157 12.60 -20.94 -1.26
C GLU A 157 13.28 -19.65 -1.78
N GLN A 158 12.54 -18.81 -2.49
CA GLN A 158 13.07 -17.59 -3.10
C GLN A 158 12.13 -16.41 -2.96
N ILE A 159 12.71 -15.20 -2.80
CA ILE A 159 12.00 -13.92 -2.84
C ILE A 159 12.65 -13.04 -3.88
N PHE A 160 11.94 -12.83 -4.97
CA PHE A 160 12.31 -11.89 -6.02
C PHE A 160 11.65 -10.54 -5.80
N GLY A 161 12.39 -9.47 -6.03
CA GLY A 161 11.86 -8.11 -6.00
C GLY A 161 11.99 -7.41 -7.36
N TYR A 162 11.02 -6.56 -7.68
CA TYR A 162 11.06 -5.67 -8.84
C TYR A 162 11.03 -4.21 -8.41
N LYS A 163 11.97 -3.39 -8.89
CA LYS A 163 12.01 -1.94 -8.65
C LYS A 163 12.98 -1.24 -9.61
N LYS A 164 12.87 0.12 -9.72
CA LYS A 164 13.74 0.91 -10.61
C LYS A 164 15.22 0.93 -10.20
N SER A 165 15.52 0.96 -8.88
CA SER A 165 16.90 1.01 -8.37
C SER A 165 17.51 -0.40 -8.20
N LYS A 166 18.84 -0.51 -8.33
CA LYS A 166 19.55 -1.80 -8.25
C LYS A 166 19.92 -2.26 -6.84
N ASP A 167 19.70 -1.42 -5.81
CA ASP A 167 20.00 -1.81 -4.44
C ASP A 167 19.11 -2.99 -3.99
N LYS A 168 19.73 -3.96 -3.33
CA LYS A 168 19.04 -5.16 -2.82
C LYS A 168 18.71 -4.96 -1.33
N PRO A 169 17.43 -4.75 -0.97
CA PRO A 169 17.03 -4.72 0.43
C PRO A 169 17.22 -6.08 1.08
N GLU A 170 17.31 -6.08 2.42
CA GLU A 170 17.38 -7.29 3.22
C GLU A 170 16.19 -8.22 2.93
N ASN A 171 16.42 -9.52 3.07
CA ASN A 171 15.46 -10.61 2.84
C ASN A 171 15.00 -10.85 1.39
N PHE A 172 15.52 -10.11 0.41
CA PHE A 172 15.36 -10.45 -0.99
C PHE A 172 16.54 -11.29 -1.48
N ASP A 173 16.26 -12.35 -2.24
CA ASP A 173 17.31 -13.18 -2.85
C ASP A 173 17.86 -12.49 -4.12
N GLN A 174 16.97 -11.88 -4.92
CA GLN A 174 17.33 -11.13 -6.11
C GLN A 174 16.42 -9.93 -6.35
N ILE A 175 16.98 -8.87 -6.94
CA ILE A 175 16.25 -7.68 -7.40
C ILE A 175 16.42 -7.56 -8.91
N PHE A 176 15.30 -7.37 -9.58
CA PHE A 176 15.22 -7.06 -11.01
C PHE A 176 14.74 -5.62 -11.23
N ASN A 177 15.16 -5.03 -12.35
CA ASN A 177 14.83 -3.64 -12.66
C ASN A 177 14.57 -3.38 -14.16
N ASP A 178 14.48 -4.45 -14.94
CA ASP A 178 14.25 -4.44 -16.38
C ASP A 178 13.07 -5.35 -16.77
N GLU A 179 12.72 -5.35 -18.02
CA GLU A 179 11.59 -6.11 -18.57
C GLU A 179 11.80 -7.62 -18.47
N GLU A 180 13.00 -8.11 -18.80
CA GLU A 180 13.36 -9.52 -18.73
C GLU A 180 13.26 -10.05 -17.30
N GLY A 181 13.72 -9.25 -16.34
CA GLY A 181 13.61 -9.56 -14.93
C GLY A 181 12.16 -9.58 -14.44
N LEU A 182 11.30 -8.67 -14.91
CA LEU A 182 9.88 -8.71 -14.61
C LEU A 182 9.23 -9.99 -15.13
N GLU A 183 9.50 -10.37 -16.39
CA GLU A 183 9.00 -11.63 -16.93
C GLU A 183 9.52 -12.86 -16.17
N THR A 184 10.79 -12.84 -15.76
CA THR A 184 11.36 -13.90 -14.92
C THR A 184 10.59 -14.07 -13.63
N ILE A 185 10.27 -12.97 -12.93
CA ILE A 185 9.44 -13.01 -11.73
C ILE A 185 8.08 -13.63 -12.03
N LEU A 186 7.39 -13.16 -13.09
CA LEU A 186 6.05 -13.62 -13.43
C LEU A 186 6.01 -15.11 -13.75
N LYS A 187 7.00 -15.62 -14.51
CA LYS A 187 7.11 -17.03 -14.92
C LYS A 187 7.47 -17.97 -13.77
N SER A 188 8.24 -17.49 -12.78
CA SER A 188 8.81 -18.37 -11.75
C SER A 188 8.08 -18.35 -10.42
N SER A 189 7.26 -17.33 -10.13
CA SER A 189 6.66 -17.16 -8.80
C SER A 189 5.33 -17.90 -8.63
N ASP A 190 5.11 -18.43 -7.42
CA ASP A 190 3.84 -19.01 -6.99
C ASP A 190 2.91 -17.94 -6.42
N TYR A 191 3.50 -16.89 -5.86
CA TYR A 191 2.78 -15.72 -5.35
C TYR A 191 3.35 -14.45 -5.97
N ILE A 192 2.50 -13.65 -6.61
CA ILE A 192 2.84 -12.34 -7.17
C ILE A 192 2.16 -11.27 -6.34
N ILE A 193 2.96 -10.44 -5.66
CA ILE A 193 2.44 -9.35 -4.81
C ILE A 193 2.75 -8.01 -5.44
N ILE A 194 1.71 -7.20 -5.67
CA ILE A 194 1.83 -5.87 -6.25
C ILE A 194 1.79 -4.83 -5.13
N ALA A 195 2.93 -4.14 -4.94
CA ALA A 195 3.14 -3.08 -3.96
C ALA A 195 3.92 -1.89 -4.58
N LEU A 196 3.81 -1.71 -5.91
CA LEU A 196 4.38 -0.59 -6.67
C LEU A 196 3.50 0.66 -6.56
N PRO A 197 4.06 1.88 -6.63
CA PRO A 197 3.26 3.08 -6.82
C PRO A 197 2.62 3.10 -8.23
N LEU A 198 1.44 3.70 -8.35
CA LEU A 198 0.84 3.98 -9.64
C LEU A 198 1.60 5.14 -10.31
N THR A 199 2.09 4.89 -11.50
CA THR A 199 2.77 5.86 -12.37
C THR A 199 2.39 5.59 -13.82
N LYS A 200 2.85 6.43 -14.75
CA LYS A 200 2.66 6.16 -16.19
C LYS A 200 3.27 4.82 -16.62
N ASP A 201 4.40 4.43 -16.02
CA ASP A 201 5.12 3.19 -16.35
C ASP A 201 4.50 1.95 -15.69
N THR A 202 3.74 2.11 -14.59
CA THR A 202 3.16 0.99 -13.84
C THR A 202 1.65 0.83 -14.10
N LYS A 203 1.00 1.76 -14.77
CA LYS A 203 -0.39 1.63 -15.22
C LYS A 203 -0.49 0.48 -16.22
N ASN A 204 -1.42 -0.46 -15.98
CA ASN A 204 -1.60 -1.69 -16.76
C ASN A 204 -0.29 -2.49 -16.92
N LEU A 205 0.61 -2.40 -15.92
CA LEU A 205 1.84 -3.18 -15.91
C LEU A 205 1.54 -4.68 -16.03
N ILE A 206 0.50 -5.15 -15.38
CA ILE A 206 0.02 -6.53 -15.48
C ILE A 206 -1.14 -6.54 -16.48
N ASN A 207 -0.78 -6.62 -17.75
CA ASN A 207 -1.71 -6.69 -18.88
C ASN A 207 -2.02 -8.15 -19.27
N SER A 208 -2.80 -8.35 -20.31
CA SER A 208 -3.20 -9.68 -20.80
C SER A 208 -2.01 -10.57 -21.15
N GLU A 209 -0.96 -10.03 -21.78
CA GLU A 209 0.24 -10.77 -22.15
C GLU A 209 1.01 -11.26 -20.92
N ARG A 210 1.20 -10.38 -19.94
CA ARG A 210 1.89 -10.72 -18.70
C ARG A 210 1.10 -11.65 -17.79
N LEU A 211 -0.23 -11.60 -17.80
CA LEU A 211 -1.07 -12.58 -17.10
C LEU A 211 -0.87 -14.00 -17.66
N GLN A 212 -0.61 -14.14 -18.96
CA GLN A 212 -0.32 -15.44 -19.59
C GLN A 212 1.04 -16.02 -19.20
N LEU A 213 1.96 -15.22 -18.66
CA LEU A 213 3.26 -15.69 -18.17
C LEU A 213 3.17 -16.36 -16.78
N LEU A 214 2.08 -16.14 -16.07
CA LEU A 214 1.91 -16.66 -14.71
C LEU A 214 1.75 -18.18 -14.70
N LYS A 215 2.25 -18.82 -13.65
CA LYS A 215 2.01 -20.24 -13.43
C LYS A 215 0.51 -20.53 -13.25
N PRO A 216 -0.01 -21.68 -13.68
CA PRO A 216 -1.42 -22.05 -13.47
C PRO A 216 -1.84 -22.09 -11.99
N ASN A 217 -0.90 -22.38 -11.09
CA ASN A 217 -1.12 -22.37 -9.65
C ASN A 217 -0.77 -21.02 -8.99
N ALA A 218 -0.40 -20.00 -9.75
CA ALA A 218 -0.04 -18.70 -9.19
C ALA A 218 -1.25 -18.01 -8.55
N LEU A 219 -0.98 -17.30 -7.47
CA LEU A 219 -1.90 -16.38 -6.82
C LEU A 219 -1.36 -14.96 -6.95
N ILE A 220 -2.16 -14.05 -7.49
CA ILE A 220 -1.83 -12.62 -7.56
C ILE A 220 -2.50 -11.87 -6.43
N VAL A 221 -1.76 -10.98 -5.74
CA VAL A 221 -2.30 -10.12 -4.66
C VAL A 221 -1.97 -8.68 -4.98
N ASN A 222 -3.01 -7.83 -5.06
CA ASN A 222 -2.83 -6.40 -5.30
C ASN A 222 -3.24 -5.58 -4.06
N VAL A 223 -2.26 -4.90 -3.45
CA VAL A 223 -2.44 -3.98 -2.31
C VAL A 223 -1.88 -2.58 -2.64
N ALA A 224 -1.74 -2.27 -3.92
CA ALA A 224 -1.18 -1.02 -4.41
C ALA A 224 -2.27 -0.09 -4.99
N ARG A 225 -2.57 -0.22 -6.30
CA ARG A 225 -3.66 0.46 -7.01
C ARG A 225 -4.28 -0.49 -8.04
N GLY A 226 -5.59 -0.38 -8.22
CA GLY A 226 -6.33 -1.22 -9.18
C GLY A 226 -5.77 -1.10 -10.60
N GLU A 227 -5.47 0.12 -11.04
CA GLU A 227 -4.99 0.45 -12.39
C GLU A 227 -3.61 -0.16 -12.76
N ILE A 228 -2.90 -0.77 -11.82
CA ILE A 228 -1.65 -1.49 -12.14
C ILE A 228 -1.93 -2.80 -12.87
N ILE A 229 -3.12 -3.36 -12.68
CA ILE A 229 -3.59 -4.53 -13.43
C ILE A 229 -4.62 -4.06 -14.46
N ASP A 230 -4.55 -4.60 -15.67
CA ASP A 230 -5.68 -4.59 -16.60
C ASP A 230 -6.79 -5.48 -16.02
N GLN A 231 -7.79 -4.87 -15.40
CA GLN A 231 -8.84 -5.57 -14.65
C GLN A 231 -9.69 -6.47 -15.55
N GLU A 232 -9.98 -6.05 -16.79
CA GLU A 232 -10.75 -6.85 -17.74
C GLU A 232 -9.96 -8.11 -18.17
N ALA A 233 -8.65 -7.95 -18.41
CA ALA A 233 -7.77 -9.07 -18.68
C ALA A 233 -7.68 -10.03 -17.49
N LEU A 234 -7.61 -9.50 -16.25
CA LEU A 234 -7.61 -10.30 -15.04
C LEU A 234 -8.92 -11.10 -14.88
N ILE A 235 -10.07 -10.48 -15.09
CA ILE A 235 -11.39 -11.15 -15.05
C ILE A 235 -11.40 -12.33 -16.05
N LYS A 236 -10.97 -12.11 -17.29
CA LYS A 236 -10.86 -13.17 -18.29
C LYS A 236 -9.97 -14.32 -17.84
N CYS A 237 -8.77 -14.00 -17.36
CA CYS A 237 -7.78 -14.94 -16.85
C CYS A 237 -8.35 -15.81 -15.72
N LEU A 238 -9.05 -15.21 -14.76
CA LEU A 238 -9.68 -15.85 -13.62
C LEU A 238 -10.86 -16.76 -14.02
N LYS A 239 -11.74 -16.27 -14.91
CA LYS A 239 -12.86 -17.07 -15.47
C LYS A 239 -12.37 -18.31 -16.21
N GLN A 240 -11.27 -18.20 -16.94
CA GLN A 240 -10.64 -19.29 -17.66
C GLN A 240 -9.77 -20.19 -16.76
N LYS A 241 -9.67 -19.87 -15.45
CA LYS A 241 -8.83 -20.58 -14.48
C LYS A 241 -7.37 -20.72 -14.93
N GLN A 242 -6.86 -19.72 -15.66
CA GLN A 242 -5.46 -19.69 -16.10
C GLN A 242 -4.49 -19.50 -14.94
N ILE A 243 -4.96 -18.87 -13.85
CA ILE A 243 -4.25 -18.77 -12.57
C ILE A 243 -5.18 -19.27 -11.45
N ARG A 244 -4.61 -19.59 -10.31
CA ARG A 244 -5.36 -20.12 -9.16
C ARG A 244 -6.36 -19.12 -8.62
N GLY A 245 -6.00 -17.84 -8.52
CA GLY A 245 -6.90 -16.80 -8.00
C GLY A 245 -6.25 -15.44 -7.80
N ALA A 246 -7.05 -14.52 -7.29
CA ALA A 246 -6.63 -13.14 -7.01
C ALA A 246 -7.13 -12.64 -5.64
N GLY A 247 -6.22 -12.05 -4.84
CA GLY A 247 -6.53 -11.30 -3.62
C GLY A 247 -6.42 -9.79 -3.89
N LEU A 248 -7.53 -9.08 -3.88
CA LEU A 248 -7.59 -7.67 -4.29
C LEU A 248 -8.02 -6.78 -3.12
N ASP A 249 -7.13 -5.90 -2.66
CA ASP A 249 -7.52 -4.82 -1.75
C ASP A 249 -7.94 -3.56 -2.52
N VAL A 250 -7.57 -3.50 -3.80
CA VAL A 250 -7.82 -2.37 -4.69
C VAL A 250 -8.36 -2.84 -6.04
N THR A 251 -9.25 -2.03 -6.65
CA THR A 251 -9.93 -2.32 -7.92
C THR A 251 -9.99 -1.07 -8.80
N THR A 252 -10.51 -1.21 -10.01
CA THR A 252 -10.76 -0.10 -10.92
C THR A 252 -12.15 -0.24 -11.56
N PRO A 253 -13.09 0.70 -11.28
CA PRO A 253 -12.97 1.84 -10.36
C PRO A 253 -13.11 1.44 -8.87
N GLU A 254 -12.90 2.41 -7.99
CA GLU A 254 -13.24 2.32 -6.56
C GLU A 254 -14.31 3.38 -6.21
N PRO A 255 -15.41 3.00 -5.55
CA PRO A 255 -15.84 1.65 -5.15
C PRO A 255 -16.10 0.74 -6.35
N LEU A 256 -15.86 -0.57 -6.19
CA LEU A 256 -16.16 -1.56 -7.22
C LEU A 256 -17.66 -1.57 -7.52
N PRO A 257 -18.10 -1.41 -8.80
CA PRO A 257 -19.50 -1.43 -9.18
C PRO A 257 -20.22 -2.73 -8.77
N LYS A 258 -21.50 -2.64 -8.42
CA LYS A 258 -22.29 -3.79 -7.94
C LYS A 258 -22.48 -4.88 -9.00
N ASP A 259 -22.41 -4.51 -10.27
CA ASP A 259 -22.53 -5.38 -11.43
C ASP A 259 -21.19 -5.94 -11.93
N SER A 260 -20.09 -5.64 -11.24
CA SER A 260 -18.77 -6.20 -11.58
C SER A 260 -18.75 -7.71 -11.44
N GLU A 261 -18.25 -8.38 -12.47
CA GLU A 261 -18.09 -9.83 -12.50
C GLU A 261 -17.13 -10.35 -11.39
N LEU A 262 -16.23 -9.52 -10.91
CA LEU A 262 -15.32 -9.89 -9.79
C LEU A 262 -16.05 -10.39 -8.55
N TRP A 263 -17.26 -9.89 -8.27
CA TRP A 263 -18.05 -10.32 -7.11
C TRP A 263 -18.50 -11.78 -7.16
N SER A 264 -18.67 -12.31 -8.37
CA SER A 264 -19.20 -13.66 -8.60
C SER A 264 -18.14 -14.73 -8.81
N LEU A 265 -16.85 -14.35 -8.87
CA LEU A 265 -15.77 -15.30 -9.09
C LEU A 265 -15.36 -16.01 -7.79
N ASP A 266 -15.40 -17.34 -7.80
CA ASP A 266 -15.03 -18.17 -6.65
C ASP A 266 -13.56 -18.11 -6.27
N ASN A 267 -12.71 -17.73 -7.24
CA ASN A 267 -11.26 -17.60 -7.09
C ASN A 267 -10.81 -16.16 -6.90
N VAL A 268 -11.68 -15.28 -6.39
CA VAL A 268 -11.37 -13.90 -6.04
C VAL A 268 -11.71 -13.62 -4.58
N TYR A 269 -10.83 -12.91 -3.89
CA TYR A 269 -11.09 -12.39 -2.55
C TYR A 269 -10.83 -10.88 -2.54
N ILE A 270 -11.88 -10.09 -2.21
CA ILE A 270 -11.84 -8.63 -2.28
C ILE A 270 -11.97 -8.03 -0.88
N THR A 271 -11.16 -7.03 -0.60
CA THR A 271 -11.29 -6.15 0.57
C THR A 271 -11.40 -4.69 0.08
N PRO A 272 -12.16 -3.81 0.78
CA PRO A 272 -12.53 -2.49 0.27
C PRO A 272 -11.45 -1.44 0.57
N HIS A 273 -10.25 -1.61 0.03
CA HIS A 273 -9.08 -0.73 0.18
C HIS A 273 -8.77 -0.42 1.65
N ASN A 274 -8.75 -1.47 2.48
CA ASN A 274 -8.56 -1.34 3.93
C ASN A 274 -7.38 -2.15 4.50
N ALA A 275 -6.50 -2.69 3.66
CA ALA A 275 -5.30 -3.42 4.09
C ALA A 275 -4.41 -2.61 5.06
N SER A 276 -4.51 -1.29 5.01
CA SER A 276 -3.81 -0.37 5.92
C SER A 276 -4.43 -0.27 7.32
N SER A 277 -5.62 -0.83 7.55
CA SER A 277 -6.35 -0.70 8.82
C SER A 277 -5.59 -1.35 9.97
N SER A 278 -5.42 -0.60 11.08
CA SER A 278 -4.69 -1.07 12.26
C SER A 278 -5.03 -0.21 13.47
N PRO A 279 -5.17 -0.80 14.67
CA PRO A 279 -5.32 -0.03 15.90
C PRO A 279 -4.10 0.84 16.21
N TYR A 280 -2.92 0.48 15.70
CA TYR A 280 -1.65 1.19 15.92
C TYR A 280 -1.35 2.26 14.86
N MET A 281 -2.18 2.43 13.85
CA MET A 281 -1.94 3.35 12.73
C MET A 281 -1.77 4.80 13.22
N LYS A 282 -2.66 5.25 14.11
CA LYS A 282 -2.60 6.62 14.64
C LYS A 282 -1.35 6.89 15.48
N ASP A 283 -0.86 5.90 16.20
CA ASP A 283 0.36 6.04 17.01
C ASP A 283 1.60 6.10 16.11
N ARG A 284 1.71 5.23 15.09
CA ARG A 284 2.80 5.29 14.11
C ARG A 284 2.81 6.61 13.33
N LEU A 285 1.62 7.09 12.97
CA LEU A 285 1.47 8.37 12.27
C LEU A 285 1.90 9.55 13.16
N PHE A 286 1.54 9.48 14.44
CA PHE A 286 1.96 10.45 15.45
C PHE A 286 3.48 10.46 15.64
N GLU A 287 4.12 9.31 15.80
CA GLU A 287 5.57 9.20 15.94
C GLU A 287 6.32 9.75 14.72
N LEU A 288 5.86 9.42 13.51
CA LEU A 288 6.43 10.01 12.28
C LEU A 288 6.26 11.54 12.25
N THR A 289 5.09 12.03 12.62
CA THR A 289 4.79 13.45 12.67
C THR A 289 5.68 14.17 13.67
N LEU A 290 5.84 13.61 14.89
CA LEU A 290 6.76 14.15 15.91
C LEU A 290 8.18 14.25 15.38
N MET A 291 8.67 13.15 14.81
CA MET A 291 10.03 13.09 14.29
C MET A 291 10.27 14.12 13.17
N ASN A 292 9.34 14.26 12.23
CA ASN A 292 9.48 15.23 11.14
C ASN A 292 9.31 16.67 11.63
N LEU A 293 8.45 16.91 12.61
CA LEU A 293 8.29 18.22 13.22
C LEU A 293 9.57 18.66 13.96
N GLU A 294 10.18 17.76 14.75
CA GLU A 294 11.47 18.05 15.39
C GLU A 294 12.57 18.36 14.37
N ARG A 295 12.62 17.58 13.27
CA ARG A 295 13.56 17.79 12.16
C ARG A 295 13.31 19.14 11.47
N PHE A 296 12.05 19.49 11.22
CA PHE A 296 11.68 20.75 10.59
C PHE A 296 12.09 21.95 11.45
N LEU A 297 11.82 21.91 12.75
CA LEU A 297 12.17 22.96 13.70
C LEU A 297 13.69 23.18 13.80
N ASN A 298 14.48 22.11 13.67
CA ASN A 298 15.93 22.14 13.75
C ASN A 298 16.63 22.25 12.39
N ASN A 299 15.89 22.49 11.29
CA ASN A 299 16.40 22.51 9.92
C ASN A 299 17.16 21.25 9.51
N HIS A 300 16.79 20.11 10.06
CA HIS A 300 17.34 18.81 9.67
C HIS A 300 16.57 18.23 8.49
N LYS A 301 17.24 17.35 7.72
CA LYS A 301 16.59 16.63 6.59
C LYS A 301 15.38 15.83 7.07
N LEU A 302 14.20 16.11 6.51
CA LEU A 302 12.95 15.40 6.83
C LEU A 302 13.01 13.93 6.37
N LYS A 303 12.32 13.04 7.09
CA LYS A 303 12.10 11.66 6.63
C LYS A 303 11.01 11.62 5.55
N TYR A 304 11.20 10.73 4.59
CA TYR A 304 10.25 10.46 3.50
C TYR A 304 9.88 11.70 2.68
N LEU A 305 10.90 12.53 2.41
CA LEU A 305 10.81 13.62 1.47
C LEU A 305 10.51 13.05 0.07
N ILE A 306 9.55 13.68 -0.62
CA ILE A 306 9.10 13.31 -1.97
C ILE A 306 9.86 14.13 -3.01
#